data_661e50176fc8855b2f665749eb709ced
#
_entry.id   661e50176fc8855b2f665749eb709ced
#
_cell.length_a   1.000
_cell.length_b   1.000
_cell.length_c   1.000
_cell.angle_alpha   90.00
_cell.angle_beta   90.00
_cell.angle_gamma   90.00
#
_symmetry.space_group_name_H-M   'P 1'
#
loop_
_entity.id
_entity.type
_entity.pdbx_description
1 polymer ?
#
loop_
_entity_poly.entity_id
_entity_poly.type
_entity_poly.pdbx_seq_one_letter_code
_entity_poly.pdbx_strand_id
1 'polypeptide(L)'
;MTIVSLFVKTVYLAAAMSLTKRQMQFYALAFLKHDFRASITVFFVALPLCLGISLASGAPVYSGIIAGIIGGIVVSLISQSQLSVSGPAAGLTAICAAAITELGAFEIFLLSVSVAGILQILVGIFKLAGFTHFIPSAVIKGMLAAIGVILISKQIPLLIGYDEPDFYSNTLFNIITLNHSYQHIHDLYDKISFAAIFLVIVSFFVVYGWDKFLKNKIPFLPSSFVVVLAGVLLAILFERFIPSFQLEKSQFVNIPEGIFSKVKFPEFSALWKNSEIWKNGIIICFVASLETLLSTEAIDKIDPYNRITPQNREMIAQGTGNFLSGLLGGLPITAVIVRSSANAEAGARTKFSSFT
;
A
#
# COMPACT_ATOMS: atom_id res chain seq x y z
N MET A 1 -3.62 18.02 23.77
CA MET A 1 -5.09 17.85 23.63
C MET A 1 -5.75 18.94 22.78
N THR A 2 -5.11 20.06 22.51
CA THR A 2 -5.69 21.25 21.85
C THR A 2 -5.59 21.24 20.32
N ILE A 3 -4.57 20.66 19.72
CA ILE A 3 -4.36 20.67 18.24
C ILE A 3 -5.29 19.69 17.53
N VAL A 4 -5.48 18.50 18.07
CA VAL A 4 -6.38 17.48 17.50
C VAL A 4 -7.84 17.96 17.56
N SER A 5 -8.25 18.62 18.64
CA SER A 5 -9.62 19.15 18.77
C SER A 5 -9.89 20.33 17.82
N LEU A 6 -8.89 21.17 17.58
CA LEU A 6 -9.00 22.29 16.64
C LEU A 6 -9.06 21.78 15.20
N PHE A 7 -8.26 20.77 14.88
CA PHE A 7 -8.18 20.17 13.57
C PHE A 7 -9.48 19.41 13.21
N VAL A 8 -10.01 18.61 14.13
CA VAL A 8 -11.32 17.96 14.00
C VAL A 8 -12.43 19.00 13.79
N LYS A 9 -12.40 20.11 14.52
CA LYS A 9 -13.37 21.22 14.35
C LYS A 9 -13.29 21.85 12.94
N THR A 10 -12.10 22.04 12.41
CA THR A 10 -11.90 22.69 11.10
C THR A 10 -12.34 21.78 9.94
N VAL A 11 -12.09 20.47 10.05
CA VAL A 11 -12.55 19.48 9.05
C VAL A 11 -14.07 19.35 9.04
N TYR A 12 -14.70 19.38 10.22
CA TYR A 12 -16.17 19.37 10.31
C TYR A 12 -16.80 20.68 9.82
N LEU A 13 -16.16 21.82 10.00
CA LEU A 13 -16.64 23.11 9.48
C LEU A 13 -16.62 23.18 7.94
N ALA A 14 -15.62 22.58 7.31
CA ALA A 14 -15.55 22.56 5.84
C ALA A 14 -16.58 21.62 5.18
N ALA A 15 -17.01 20.56 5.87
CA ALA A 15 -18.07 19.64 5.40
C ALA A 15 -19.50 20.13 5.69
N ALA A 16 -19.68 21.11 6.53
CA ALA A 16 -20.91 21.39 7.24
C ALA A 16 -21.63 22.69 6.86
N MET A 17 -21.32 23.30 5.74
CA MET A 17 -21.93 24.59 5.35
C MET A 17 -23.45 24.55 5.07
N SER A 18 -24.15 23.41 5.26
CA SER A 18 -25.61 23.31 5.05
C SER A 18 -26.40 22.61 6.15
N LEU A 19 -25.77 22.16 7.23
CA LEU A 19 -26.44 21.41 8.30
C LEU A 19 -26.56 22.22 9.59
N THR A 20 -27.71 22.09 10.30
CA THR A 20 -27.86 22.71 11.62
C THR A 20 -26.91 22.08 12.63
N LYS A 21 -26.45 22.86 13.64
CA LYS A 21 -25.47 22.44 14.66
C LYS A 21 -25.84 21.12 15.37
N ARG A 22 -27.13 20.84 15.50
CA ARG A 22 -27.69 19.64 16.13
C ARG A 22 -27.62 18.42 15.21
N GLN A 23 -27.85 18.61 13.92
CA GLN A 23 -27.68 17.55 12.91
C GLN A 23 -26.21 17.18 12.77
N MET A 24 -25.29 18.16 12.79
CA MET A 24 -23.85 17.93 12.78
C MET A 24 -23.36 17.08 13.95
N GLN A 25 -23.81 17.38 15.16
CA GLN A 25 -23.45 16.61 16.35
C GLN A 25 -23.99 15.18 16.29
N PHE A 26 -25.21 15.00 15.79
CA PHE A 26 -25.81 13.67 15.63
C PHE A 26 -25.07 12.84 14.58
N TYR A 27 -24.77 13.42 13.43
CA TYR A 27 -23.99 12.74 12.38
C TYR A 27 -22.56 12.43 12.84
N ALA A 28 -21.90 13.37 13.51
CA ALA A 28 -20.56 13.15 14.04
C ALA A 28 -20.49 11.98 15.02
N LEU A 29 -21.43 11.90 15.96
CA LEU A 29 -21.46 10.81 16.95
C LEU A 29 -21.88 9.47 16.32
N ALA A 30 -22.86 9.48 15.41
CA ALA A 30 -23.34 8.26 14.75
C ALA A 30 -22.28 7.68 13.78
N PHE A 31 -21.58 8.53 13.03
CA PHE A 31 -20.55 8.09 12.08
C PHE A 31 -19.20 7.80 12.75
N LEU A 32 -18.83 8.55 13.79
CA LEU A 32 -17.56 8.36 14.49
C LEU A 32 -17.40 6.94 15.02
N LYS A 33 -18.45 6.34 15.56
CA LYS A 33 -18.41 4.96 16.07
C LYS A 33 -18.16 3.94 14.95
N HIS A 34 -18.76 4.13 13.78
CA HIS A 34 -18.58 3.26 12.62
C HIS A 34 -17.21 3.45 11.99
N ASP A 35 -16.81 4.70 11.78
CA ASP A 35 -15.54 5.04 11.16
C ASP A 35 -14.34 4.66 12.03
N PHE A 36 -14.42 4.85 13.35
CA PHE A 36 -13.36 4.42 14.27
C PHE A 36 -13.16 2.91 14.27
N ARG A 37 -14.24 2.13 14.18
CA ARG A 37 -14.14 0.69 14.07
C ARG A 37 -13.52 0.27 12.73
N ALA A 38 -13.92 0.92 11.65
CA ALA A 38 -13.37 0.67 10.34
C ALA A 38 -11.88 1.07 10.26
N SER A 39 -11.48 2.19 10.90
CA SER A 39 -10.09 2.63 10.93
C SER A 39 -9.16 1.61 11.59
N ILE A 40 -9.60 0.94 12.65
CA ILE A 40 -8.82 -0.15 13.26
C ILE A 40 -8.58 -1.29 12.26
N THR A 41 -9.63 -1.68 11.52
CA THR A 41 -9.50 -2.70 10.48
C THR A 41 -8.56 -2.26 9.37
N VAL A 42 -8.71 -1.01 8.90
CA VAL A 42 -7.83 -0.43 7.87
C VAL A 42 -6.37 -0.39 8.34
N PHE A 43 -6.11 0.01 9.57
CA PHE A 43 -4.77 0.04 10.14
C PHE A 43 -4.11 -1.35 10.13
N PHE A 44 -4.82 -2.38 10.58
CA PHE A 44 -4.28 -3.75 10.60
C PHE A 44 -4.07 -4.34 9.21
N VAL A 45 -4.85 -3.94 8.22
CA VAL A 45 -4.62 -4.31 6.81
C VAL A 45 -3.50 -3.49 6.20
N ALA A 46 -3.45 -2.18 6.50
CA ALA A 46 -2.51 -1.26 5.87
C ALA A 46 -1.07 -1.49 6.32
N LEU A 47 -0.83 -1.79 7.59
CA LEU A 47 0.52 -1.87 8.15
C LEU A 47 1.36 -2.98 7.50
N PRO A 48 0.92 -4.25 7.41
CA PRO A 48 1.67 -5.29 6.71
C PRO A 48 1.86 -4.99 5.22
N LEU A 49 0.84 -4.42 4.57
CA LEU A 49 0.93 -4.05 3.16
C LEU A 49 1.94 -2.92 2.92
N CYS A 50 2.03 -1.93 3.81
CA CYS A 50 3.04 -0.86 3.71
C CYS A 50 4.45 -1.43 3.78
N LEU A 51 4.70 -2.34 4.71
CA LEU A 51 5.98 -3.00 4.88
C LEU A 51 6.31 -3.89 3.67
N GLY A 52 5.36 -4.73 3.26
CA GLY A 52 5.53 -5.65 2.12
C GLY A 52 5.78 -4.93 0.79
N ILE A 53 5.09 -3.81 0.53
CA ILE A 53 5.28 -3.01 -0.68
C ILE A 53 6.67 -2.35 -0.68
N SER A 54 7.15 -1.86 0.46
CA SER A 54 8.52 -1.32 0.54
C SER A 54 9.57 -2.37 0.17
N LEU A 55 9.48 -3.56 0.78
CA LEU A 55 10.40 -4.66 0.49
C LEU A 55 10.32 -5.09 -0.98
N ALA A 56 9.11 -5.28 -1.50
CA ALA A 56 8.89 -5.66 -2.90
C ALA A 56 9.36 -4.61 -3.91
N SER A 57 9.47 -3.33 -3.49
CA SER A 57 9.99 -2.22 -4.30
C SER A 57 11.51 -2.05 -4.17
N GLY A 58 12.20 -2.84 -3.34
CA GLY A 58 13.61 -2.63 -3.03
C GLY A 58 13.89 -1.33 -2.25
N ALA A 59 12.86 -0.76 -1.63
CA ALA A 59 12.93 0.49 -0.88
C ALA A 59 13.11 0.21 0.63
N PRO A 60 13.67 1.17 1.39
CA PRO A 60 13.74 1.04 2.84
C PRO A 60 12.35 0.83 3.46
N VAL A 61 12.26 -0.04 4.47
CA VAL A 61 10.98 -0.45 5.09
C VAL A 61 10.15 0.73 5.60
N TYR A 62 10.81 1.76 6.13
CA TYR A 62 10.14 2.97 6.64
C TYR A 62 9.40 3.76 5.55
N SER A 63 9.84 3.66 4.29
CA SER A 63 9.27 4.44 3.18
C SER A 63 7.79 4.12 2.92
N GLY A 64 7.38 2.86 3.09
CA GLY A 64 5.98 2.47 2.99
C GLY A 64 5.14 2.95 4.16
N ILE A 65 5.72 2.99 5.37
CA ILE A 65 5.03 3.54 6.55
C ILE A 65 4.79 5.04 6.36
N ILE A 66 5.81 5.79 5.91
CA ILE A 66 5.69 7.23 5.61
C ILE A 66 4.60 7.46 4.56
N ALA A 67 4.63 6.69 3.46
CA ALA A 67 3.60 6.78 2.42
C ALA A 67 2.20 6.45 2.96
N GLY A 68 2.08 5.47 3.85
CA GLY A 68 0.83 5.13 4.52
C GLY A 68 0.29 6.25 5.40
N ILE A 69 1.15 6.87 6.22
CA ILE A 69 0.80 8.02 7.07
C ILE A 69 0.36 9.22 6.23
N ILE A 70 1.11 9.56 5.18
CA ILE A 70 0.78 10.69 4.30
C ILE A 70 -0.52 10.39 3.55
N GLY A 71 -0.72 9.18 3.04
CA GLY A 71 -1.95 8.75 2.39
C GLY A 71 -3.16 8.83 3.31
N GLY A 72 -3.02 8.33 4.55
CA GLY A 72 -4.08 8.39 5.56
C GLY A 72 -4.40 9.81 6.01
N ILE A 73 -3.41 10.67 6.23
CA ILE A 73 -3.61 12.02 6.78
C ILE A 73 -3.81 13.04 5.65
N VAL A 74 -2.80 13.25 4.82
CA VAL A 74 -2.79 14.37 3.86
C VAL A 74 -3.78 14.14 2.75
N VAL A 75 -3.73 12.97 2.12
CA VAL A 75 -4.62 12.67 0.99
C VAL A 75 -6.07 12.63 1.44
N SER A 76 -6.39 11.97 2.55
CA SER A 76 -7.77 11.89 3.04
C SER A 76 -8.37 13.25 3.41
N LEU A 77 -7.55 14.23 3.83
CA LEU A 77 -8.00 15.59 4.10
C LEU A 77 -8.42 16.33 2.84
N ILE A 78 -7.64 16.20 1.76
CA ILE A 78 -7.83 16.94 0.51
C ILE A 78 -8.84 16.22 -0.39
N SER A 79 -8.79 14.89 -0.42
CA SER A 79 -9.68 14.02 -1.19
C SER A 79 -11.16 14.24 -0.83
N GLN A 80 -12.03 14.07 -1.82
CA GLN A 80 -13.48 14.03 -1.60
C GLN A 80 -14.05 12.61 -1.66
N SER A 81 -13.24 11.61 -1.94
CA SER A 81 -13.67 10.22 -1.78
C SER A 81 -13.92 9.92 -0.30
N GLN A 82 -15.05 9.30 -0.02
CA GLN A 82 -15.48 9.07 1.36
C GLN A 82 -15.00 7.73 1.93
N LEU A 83 -14.76 6.75 1.07
CA LEU A 83 -14.39 5.40 1.48
C LEU A 83 -13.00 4.99 1.00
N SER A 84 -12.40 5.78 0.10
CA SER A 84 -11.09 5.48 -0.45
C SER A 84 -9.99 5.60 0.63
N VAL A 85 -9.12 4.62 0.68
CA VAL A 85 -7.93 4.59 1.52
C VAL A 85 -6.70 4.68 0.63
N SER A 86 -5.89 5.71 0.87
CA SER A 86 -4.66 5.94 0.11
C SER A 86 -3.44 5.45 0.88
N GLY A 87 -2.44 5.02 0.13
CA GLY A 87 -1.17 4.55 0.70
C GLY A 87 -0.23 4.05 -0.38
N PRO A 88 0.89 3.41 -0.02
CA PRO A 88 1.84 2.93 -1.00
C PRO A 88 1.17 1.95 -1.96
N ALA A 89 1.49 2.11 -3.24
CA ALA A 89 0.83 1.46 -4.36
C ALA A 89 1.45 0.10 -4.68
N ALA A 90 0.70 -0.96 -4.53
CA ALA A 90 1.14 -2.31 -4.91
C ALA A 90 1.40 -2.42 -6.43
N GLY A 91 0.58 -1.75 -7.26
CA GLY A 91 0.74 -1.72 -8.70
C GLY A 91 1.99 -1.00 -9.20
N LEU A 92 2.58 -0.16 -8.37
CA LEU A 92 3.81 0.56 -8.70
C LEU A 92 5.09 -0.15 -8.23
N THR A 93 5.00 -1.27 -7.51
CA THR A 93 6.18 -1.96 -6.93
C THR A 93 7.26 -2.26 -7.96
N ALA A 94 6.90 -2.83 -9.10
CA ALA A 94 7.85 -3.15 -10.16
C ALA A 94 8.47 -1.89 -10.79
N ILE A 95 7.66 -0.85 -10.99
CA ILE A 95 8.11 0.44 -11.54
C ILE A 95 9.05 1.12 -10.55
N CYS A 96 8.73 1.12 -9.26
CA CYS A 96 9.59 1.67 -8.21
C CYS A 96 10.92 0.91 -8.13
N ALA A 97 10.89 -0.43 -8.16
CA ALA A 97 12.10 -1.24 -8.13
C ALA A 97 13.01 -0.95 -9.33
N ALA A 98 12.44 -0.90 -10.55
CA ALA A 98 13.18 -0.57 -11.75
C ALA A 98 13.77 0.85 -11.68
N ALA A 99 12.97 1.84 -11.23
CA ALA A 99 13.41 3.22 -11.11
C ALA A 99 14.53 3.39 -10.06
N ILE A 100 14.45 2.71 -8.91
CA ILE A 100 15.50 2.74 -7.88
C ILE A 100 16.80 2.16 -8.45
N THR A 101 16.71 1.05 -9.18
CA THR A 101 17.87 0.41 -9.81
C THR A 101 18.47 1.29 -10.91
N GLU A 102 17.65 1.88 -11.78
CA GLU A 102 18.07 2.77 -12.88
C GLU A 102 18.74 4.05 -12.35
N LEU A 103 18.20 4.64 -11.29
CA LEU A 103 18.72 5.86 -10.68
C LEU A 103 19.90 5.62 -9.74
N GLY A 104 20.16 4.37 -9.34
CA GLY A 104 21.27 3.95 -8.51
C GLY A 104 21.20 4.33 -7.03
N ALA A 105 20.26 5.22 -6.64
CA ALA A 105 20.09 5.64 -5.24
C ALA A 105 18.62 5.94 -4.92
N PHE A 106 18.19 5.56 -3.72
CA PHE A 106 16.85 5.80 -3.25
C PHE A 106 16.55 7.30 -3.08
N GLU A 107 17.53 8.09 -2.67
CA GLU A 107 17.43 9.54 -2.49
C GLU A 107 17.14 10.26 -3.83
N ILE A 108 17.67 9.75 -4.92
CA ILE A 108 17.40 10.28 -6.27
C ILE A 108 16.01 9.86 -6.75
N PHE A 109 15.60 8.62 -6.46
CA PHE A 109 14.25 8.14 -6.76
C PHE A 109 13.16 8.98 -6.07
N LEU A 110 13.39 9.48 -4.87
CA LEU A 110 12.45 10.35 -4.15
C LEU A 110 12.13 11.64 -4.92
N LEU A 111 13.08 12.14 -5.71
CA LEU A 111 12.82 13.28 -6.60
C LEU A 111 11.84 12.92 -7.70
N SER A 112 11.93 11.72 -8.28
CA SER A 112 10.96 11.25 -9.28
C SER A 112 9.55 11.14 -8.70
N VAL A 113 9.42 10.70 -7.44
CA VAL A 113 8.13 10.67 -6.73
C VAL A 113 7.59 12.09 -6.52
N SER A 114 8.45 13.03 -6.13
CA SER A 114 8.06 14.43 -5.94
C SER A 114 7.64 15.08 -7.27
N VAL A 115 8.37 14.83 -8.36
CA VAL A 115 8.02 15.29 -9.71
C VAL A 115 6.68 14.69 -10.13
N ALA A 116 6.45 13.39 -9.92
CA ALA A 116 5.17 12.75 -10.21
C ALA A 116 4.02 13.42 -9.45
N GLY A 117 4.23 13.78 -8.19
CA GLY A 117 3.26 14.51 -7.37
C GLY A 117 2.91 15.87 -7.95
N ILE A 118 3.90 16.66 -8.37
CA ILE A 118 3.69 17.96 -9.02
C ILE A 118 2.89 17.78 -10.32
N LEU A 119 3.27 16.82 -11.15
CA LEU A 119 2.57 16.54 -12.41
C LEU A 119 1.11 16.15 -12.17
N GLN A 120 0.82 15.32 -11.16
CA GLN A 120 -0.56 14.95 -10.79
C GLN A 120 -1.38 16.16 -10.31
N ILE A 121 -0.77 17.08 -9.53
CA ILE A 121 -1.43 18.33 -9.14
C ILE A 121 -1.79 19.15 -10.39
N LEU A 122 -0.87 19.27 -11.35
CA LEU A 122 -1.12 19.98 -12.61
C LEU A 122 -2.25 19.33 -13.41
N VAL A 123 -2.26 17.99 -13.54
CA VAL A 123 -3.35 17.22 -14.17
C VAL A 123 -4.70 17.56 -13.52
N GLY A 124 -4.74 17.62 -12.19
CA GLY A 124 -5.96 17.97 -11.45
C GLY A 124 -6.40 19.43 -11.65
N ILE A 125 -5.46 20.39 -11.60
CA ILE A 125 -5.75 21.82 -11.79
C ILE A 125 -6.24 22.11 -13.21
N PHE A 126 -5.59 21.54 -14.23
CA PHE A 126 -5.99 21.70 -15.63
C PHE A 126 -7.21 20.85 -16.01
N LYS A 127 -7.81 20.13 -15.05
CA LYS A 127 -9.00 19.28 -15.23
C LYS A 127 -8.80 18.19 -16.30
N LEU A 128 -7.62 17.64 -16.37
CA LEU A 128 -7.24 16.61 -17.34
C LEU A 128 -7.53 15.18 -16.84
N ALA A 129 -8.03 14.99 -15.63
CA ALA A 129 -8.31 13.64 -15.06
C ALA A 129 -9.28 12.82 -15.90
N GLY A 130 -10.09 13.45 -16.75
CA GLY A 130 -10.98 12.78 -17.70
C GLY A 130 -10.27 11.96 -18.79
N PHE A 131 -8.93 12.03 -18.91
CA PHE A 131 -8.19 11.22 -19.89
C PHE A 131 -8.40 9.71 -19.70
N THR A 132 -8.74 9.26 -18.50
CA THR A 132 -9.05 7.84 -18.21
C THR A 132 -10.24 7.32 -19.01
N HIS A 133 -11.19 8.17 -19.38
CA HIS A 133 -12.33 7.77 -20.21
C HIS A 133 -11.92 7.37 -21.63
N PHE A 134 -10.75 7.81 -22.11
CA PHE A 134 -10.20 7.39 -23.41
C PHE A 134 -9.50 6.03 -23.37
N ILE A 135 -9.25 5.50 -22.18
CA ILE A 135 -8.58 4.20 -22.02
C ILE A 135 -9.63 3.09 -22.03
N PRO A 136 -9.56 2.15 -22.98
CA PRO A 136 -10.48 1.02 -23.02
C PRO A 136 -10.43 0.21 -21.73
N SER A 137 -11.59 -0.18 -21.21
CA SER A 137 -11.68 -0.97 -19.97
C SER A 137 -10.92 -2.30 -20.02
N ALA A 138 -10.70 -2.84 -21.22
CA ALA A 138 -9.89 -4.04 -21.44
C ALA A 138 -8.41 -3.81 -21.09
N VAL A 139 -7.84 -2.65 -21.46
CA VAL A 139 -6.44 -2.27 -21.12
C VAL A 139 -6.28 -2.19 -19.61
N ILE A 140 -7.24 -1.57 -18.94
CA ILE A 140 -7.27 -1.43 -17.49
C ILE A 140 -7.31 -2.79 -16.79
N LYS A 141 -8.23 -3.67 -17.21
CA LYS A 141 -8.35 -5.03 -16.67
C LYS A 141 -7.08 -5.84 -16.93
N GLY A 142 -6.47 -5.69 -18.12
CA GLY A 142 -5.20 -6.33 -18.46
C GLY A 142 -4.06 -5.86 -17.57
N MET A 143 -3.96 -4.54 -17.32
CA MET A 143 -2.96 -3.98 -16.42
C MET A 143 -3.13 -4.50 -14.99
N LEU A 144 -4.35 -4.50 -14.45
CA LEU A 144 -4.63 -5.03 -13.10
C LEU A 144 -4.32 -6.53 -12.99
N ALA A 145 -4.64 -7.31 -14.02
CA ALA A 145 -4.29 -8.73 -14.07
C ALA A 145 -2.77 -8.94 -14.11
N ALA A 146 -2.05 -8.19 -14.92
CA ALA A 146 -0.59 -8.24 -15.00
C ALA A 146 0.07 -7.88 -13.64
N ILE A 147 -0.42 -6.82 -12.98
CA ILE A 147 0.02 -6.45 -11.63
C ILE A 147 -0.23 -7.59 -10.65
N GLY A 148 -1.41 -8.22 -10.70
CA GLY A 148 -1.73 -9.38 -9.86
C GLY A 148 -0.78 -10.56 -10.08
N VAL A 149 -0.48 -10.89 -11.33
CA VAL A 149 0.48 -11.95 -11.68
C VAL A 149 1.89 -11.62 -11.18
N ILE A 150 2.35 -10.39 -11.37
CA ILE A 150 3.67 -9.93 -10.89
C ILE A 150 3.76 -10.02 -9.36
N LEU A 151 2.72 -9.59 -8.64
CA LEU A 151 2.69 -9.67 -7.19
C LEU A 151 2.72 -11.11 -6.69
N ILE A 152 1.93 -12.01 -7.28
CA ILE A 152 1.94 -13.43 -6.94
C ILE A 152 3.34 -14.02 -7.21
N SER A 153 3.90 -13.75 -8.39
CA SER A 153 5.21 -14.25 -8.79
C SER A 153 6.32 -13.85 -7.80
N LYS A 154 6.29 -12.61 -7.32
CA LYS A 154 7.25 -12.12 -6.31
C LYS A 154 7.08 -12.76 -4.92
N GLN A 155 5.92 -13.31 -4.61
CA GLN A 155 5.68 -13.98 -3.33
C GLN A 155 6.08 -15.45 -3.34
N ILE A 156 6.16 -16.10 -4.50
CA ILE A 156 6.50 -17.54 -4.60
C ILE A 156 7.83 -17.88 -3.91
N PRO A 157 8.94 -17.15 -4.14
CA PRO A 157 10.20 -17.42 -3.44
C PRO A 157 10.06 -17.35 -1.91
N LEU A 158 9.34 -16.35 -1.42
CA LEU A 158 9.12 -16.17 0.02
C LEU A 158 8.27 -17.30 0.63
N LEU A 159 7.32 -17.89 -0.13
CA LEU A 159 6.50 -19.02 0.33
C LEU A 159 7.34 -20.25 0.67
N ILE A 160 8.41 -20.48 -0.07
CA ILE A 160 9.33 -21.62 0.14
C ILE A 160 10.53 -21.26 1.03
N GLY A 161 10.57 -20.02 1.53
CA GLY A 161 11.65 -19.53 2.38
C GLY A 161 12.95 -19.21 1.65
N TYR A 162 12.87 -18.96 0.34
CA TYR A 162 14.01 -18.62 -0.49
C TYR A 162 14.39 -17.15 -0.33
N ASP A 163 15.66 -16.87 -0.11
CA ASP A 163 16.16 -15.57 0.36
C ASP A 163 16.39 -14.51 -0.72
N GLU A 164 16.31 -14.89 -2.01
CA GLU A 164 16.53 -13.94 -3.10
C GLU A 164 15.21 -13.26 -3.52
N PRO A 165 15.12 -11.93 -3.40
CA PRO A 165 13.87 -11.20 -3.64
C PRO A 165 13.48 -11.08 -5.12
N ASP A 166 14.40 -11.39 -6.07
CA ASP A 166 14.16 -11.21 -7.49
C ASP A 166 13.74 -12.51 -8.18
N PHE A 167 12.43 -12.65 -8.40
CA PHE A 167 11.88 -13.79 -9.14
C PHE A 167 12.46 -13.92 -10.56
N TYR A 168 12.74 -12.81 -11.25
CA TYR A 168 13.24 -12.81 -12.62
C TYR A 168 14.73 -13.15 -12.76
N SER A 169 15.54 -12.81 -11.77
CA SER A 169 16.94 -13.20 -11.69
C SER A 169 17.13 -14.55 -10.99
N ASN A 170 16.04 -15.14 -10.53
CA ASN A 170 16.03 -16.27 -9.63
C ASN A 170 16.08 -17.59 -10.36
N THR A 171 16.75 -18.55 -9.73
CA THR A 171 16.83 -19.97 -10.14
C THR A 171 15.46 -20.57 -10.41
N LEU A 172 14.41 -20.20 -9.65
CA LEU A 172 13.04 -20.66 -9.85
C LEU A 172 12.45 -20.24 -11.20
N PHE A 173 12.64 -19.01 -11.62
CA PHE A 173 12.18 -18.56 -12.94
C PHE A 173 12.90 -19.29 -14.06
N ASN A 174 14.20 -19.51 -13.92
CA ASN A 174 15.02 -20.27 -14.87
C ASN A 174 14.57 -21.73 -14.95
N ILE A 175 14.13 -22.34 -13.86
CA ILE A 175 13.59 -23.71 -13.84
C ILE A 175 12.21 -23.76 -14.52
N ILE A 176 11.31 -22.84 -14.21
CA ILE A 176 9.96 -22.78 -14.79
C ILE A 176 10.03 -22.51 -16.31
N THR A 177 11.00 -21.71 -16.75
CA THR A 177 11.22 -21.39 -18.17
C THR A 177 12.10 -22.39 -18.89
N LEU A 178 12.55 -23.47 -18.22
CA LEU A 178 13.44 -24.51 -18.77
C LEU A 178 14.78 -23.97 -19.27
N ASN A 179 15.23 -22.87 -18.75
CA ASN A 179 16.47 -22.21 -19.14
C ASN A 179 17.61 -22.64 -18.20
N HIS A 180 18.53 -23.53 -18.63
CA HIS A 180 19.71 -24.02 -17.89
C HIS A 180 19.42 -24.81 -16.58
N SER A 181 18.93 -26.04 -16.68
CA SER A 181 17.99 -26.56 -15.70
C SER A 181 18.48 -27.52 -14.63
N TYR A 182 19.54 -28.27 -14.80
CA TYR A 182 19.77 -29.42 -13.91
C TYR A 182 20.73 -29.17 -12.74
N GLN A 183 21.68 -28.26 -12.86
CA GLN A 183 22.63 -27.93 -11.77
C GLN A 183 21.97 -27.12 -10.64
N HIS A 184 20.94 -26.33 -10.96
CA HIS A 184 20.26 -25.46 -10.02
C HIS A 184 19.18 -26.13 -9.16
N ILE A 185 18.74 -27.35 -9.49
CA ILE A 185 17.72 -28.08 -8.70
C ILE A 185 18.31 -28.49 -7.33
N HIS A 186 19.57 -28.85 -7.29
CA HIS A 186 20.23 -29.20 -6.02
C HIS A 186 20.38 -28.00 -5.10
N ASP A 187 20.79 -26.87 -5.67
CA ASP A 187 20.91 -25.60 -4.92
C ASP A 187 19.57 -25.08 -4.39
N LEU A 188 18.47 -25.42 -5.06
CA LEU A 188 17.12 -25.10 -4.62
C LEU A 188 16.71 -25.91 -3.38
N TYR A 189 17.05 -27.19 -3.37
CA TYR A 189 16.68 -28.06 -2.25
C TYR A 189 17.36 -27.66 -0.96
N ASP A 190 18.62 -27.22 -1.03
CA ASP A 190 19.39 -26.77 0.13
C ASP A 190 18.92 -25.40 0.67
N LYS A 191 18.22 -24.60 -0.17
CA LYS A 191 17.71 -23.27 0.19
C LYS A 191 16.24 -23.26 0.59
N ILE A 192 15.52 -24.39 0.50
CA ILE A 192 14.13 -24.49 0.92
C ILE A 192 14.01 -24.57 2.44
N SER A 193 13.26 -23.64 3.03
CA SER A 193 12.94 -23.68 4.45
C SER A 193 11.63 -24.43 4.72
N PHE A 194 11.72 -25.62 5.29
CA PHE A 194 10.54 -26.38 5.72
C PHE A 194 9.71 -25.62 6.78
N ALA A 195 10.38 -24.82 7.63
CA ALA A 195 9.73 -23.96 8.60
C ALA A 195 8.86 -22.88 7.93
N ALA A 196 9.37 -22.23 6.86
CA ALA A 196 8.62 -21.25 6.09
C ALA A 196 7.39 -21.89 5.43
N ILE A 197 7.56 -23.05 4.78
CA ILE A 197 6.44 -23.77 4.15
C ILE A 197 5.37 -24.13 5.18
N PHE A 198 5.78 -24.64 6.36
CA PHE A 198 4.85 -24.98 7.43
C PHE A 198 4.07 -23.74 7.91
N LEU A 199 4.76 -22.60 8.10
CA LEU A 199 4.13 -21.34 8.47
C LEU A 199 3.10 -20.89 7.42
N VAL A 200 3.43 -21.03 6.14
CA VAL A 200 2.52 -20.71 5.04
C VAL A 200 1.27 -21.56 5.10
N ILE A 201 1.42 -22.89 5.24
CA ILE A 201 0.29 -23.82 5.34
C ILE A 201 -0.59 -23.46 6.54
N VAL A 202 0.01 -23.24 7.71
CA VAL A 202 -0.75 -22.83 8.90
C VAL A 202 -1.44 -21.49 8.68
N SER A 203 -0.77 -20.52 8.01
CA SER A 203 -1.36 -19.22 7.69
C SER A 203 -2.62 -19.35 6.83
N PHE A 204 -2.61 -20.20 5.81
CA PHE A 204 -3.80 -20.48 5.01
C PHE A 204 -4.95 -21.08 5.84
N PHE A 205 -4.65 -22.02 6.72
CA PHE A 205 -5.67 -22.59 7.60
C PHE A 205 -6.22 -21.55 8.59
N VAL A 206 -5.36 -20.68 9.12
CA VAL A 206 -5.78 -19.60 10.02
C VAL A 206 -6.69 -18.60 9.29
N VAL A 207 -6.33 -18.16 8.07
CA VAL A 207 -7.19 -17.28 7.26
C VAL A 207 -8.54 -17.94 7.01
N TYR A 208 -8.52 -19.16 6.47
CA TYR A 208 -9.75 -19.88 6.13
C TYR A 208 -10.65 -20.11 7.37
N GLY A 209 -10.06 -20.54 8.46
CA GLY A 209 -10.80 -20.78 9.72
C GLY A 209 -11.36 -19.49 10.31
N TRP A 210 -10.56 -18.40 10.28
CA TRP A 210 -11.00 -17.09 10.77
C TRP A 210 -12.16 -16.56 9.95
N ASP A 211 -12.02 -16.52 8.63
CA ASP A 211 -13.03 -15.96 7.73
C ASP A 211 -14.34 -16.76 7.77
N LYS A 212 -14.26 -18.10 7.93
CA LYS A 212 -15.43 -18.96 7.98
C LYS A 212 -16.16 -18.96 9.34
N PHE A 213 -15.42 -18.94 10.46
CA PHE A 213 -16.01 -19.17 11.78
C PHE A 213 -16.03 -17.94 12.70
N LEU A 214 -15.06 -17.03 12.56
CA LEU A 214 -14.86 -15.94 13.52
C LEU A 214 -15.11 -14.54 12.96
N LYS A 215 -15.00 -14.32 11.66
CA LYS A 215 -15.22 -13.01 11.02
C LYS A 215 -16.54 -12.35 11.46
N ASN A 216 -17.62 -13.15 11.54
CA ASN A 216 -18.94 -12.64 11.96
C ASN A 216 -19.05 -12.36 13.47
N LYS A 217 -18.23 -13.01 14.30
CA LYS A 217 -18.22 -12.84 15.75
C LYS A 217 -17.33 -11.67 16.19
N ILE A 218 -16.20 -11.48 15.49
CA ILE A 218 -15.20 -10.45 15.80
C ILE A 218 -14.88 -9.63 14.52
N PRO A 219 -15.84 -8.84 14.03
CA PRO A 219 -15.73 -8.19 12.73
C PRO A 219 -14.74 -7.00 12.70
N PHE A 220 -14.18 -6.59 13.85
CA PHE A 220 -13.16 -5.54 13.91
C PHE A 220 -11.72 -6.07 13.74
N LEU A 221 -11.52 -7.39 13.79
CA LEU A 221 -10.21 -8.01 13.70
C LEU A 221 -10.07 -8.71 12.33
N PRO A 222 -9.30 -8.15 11.38
CA PRO A 222 -9.13 -8.75 10.06
C PRO A 222 -8.28 -10.02 10.14
N SER A 223 -8.56 -11.00 9.26
CA SER A 223 -7.81 -12.25 9.17
C SER A 223 -6.31 -12.03 8.94
N SER A 224 -5.94 -11.00 8.17
CA SER A 224 -4.54 -10.64 7.92
C SER A 224 -3.76 -10.32 9.20
N PHE A 225 -4.35 -9.62 10.15
CA PHE A 225 -3.71 -9.34 11.44
C PHE A 225 -3.55 -10.60 12.28
N VAL A 226 -4.59 -11.45 12.31
CA VAL A 226 -4.55 -12.71 13.07
C VAL A 226 -3.46 -13.64 12.55
N VAL A 227 -3.29 -13.71 11.23
CA VAL A 227 -2.22 -14.50 10.59
C VAL A 227 -0.83 -13.99 10.96
N VAL A 228 -0.61 -12.68 10.92
CA VAL A 228 0.67 -12.10 11.32
C VAL A 228 0.97 -12.43 12.79
N LEU A 229 -0.01 -12.27 13.66
CA LEU A 229 0.15 -12.59 15.08
C LEU A 229 0.41 -14.07 15.31
N ALA A 230 -0.31 -14.96 14.62
CA ALA A 230 -0.09 -16.40 14.68
C ALA A 230 1.30 -16.78 14.14
N GLY A 231 1.75 -16.16 13.04
CA GLY A 231 3.08 -16.37 12.48
C GLY A 231 4.20 -15.98 13.45
N VAL A 232 4.08 -14.82 14.10
CA VAL A 232 5.05 -14.36 15.11
C VAL A 232 5.08 -15.32 16.30
N LEU A 233 3.92 -15.74 16.80
CA LEU A 233 3.86 -16.69 17.92
C LEU A 233 4.48 -18.04 17.56
N LEU A 234 4.23 -18.55 16.35
CA LEU A 234 4.83 -19.80 15.88
C LEU A 234 6.34 -19.68 15.71
N ALA A 235 6.82 -18.56 15.17
CA ALA A 235 8.26 -18.30 15.03
C ALA A 235 8.97 -18.33 16.39
N ILE A 236 8.39 -17.69 17.42
CA ILE A 236 8.90 -17.72 18.81
C ILE A 236 8.86 -19.14 19.38
N LEU A 237 7.79 -19.90 19.12
CA LEU A 237 7.67 -21.28 19.57
C LEU A 237 8.73 -22.18 18.92
N PHE A 238 8.99 -22.02 17.63
CA PHE A 238 10.03 -22.77 16.93
C PHE A 238 11.42 -22.47 17.49
N GLU A 239 11.75 -21.18 17.67
CA GLU A 239 13.02 -20.79 18.26
C GLU A 239 13.24 -21.42 19.64
N ARG A 240 12.19 -21.52 20.47
CA ARG A 240 12.31 -21.98 21.86
C ARG A 240 12.24 -23.48 22.03
N PHE A 241 11.41 -24.18 21.22
CA PHE A 241 11.07 -25.61 21.46
C PHE A 241 11.54 -26.54 20.34
N ILE A 242 11.77 -26.06 19.12
CA ILE A 242 12.08 -26.89 17.96
C ILE A 242 13.23 -26.24 17.15
N PRO A 243 14.48 -26.35 17.62
CA PRO A 243 15.62 -25.70 16.95
C PRO A 243 15.81 -26.10 15.46
N SER A 244 15.37 -27.31 15.08
CA SER A 244 15.38 -27.80 13.71
C SER A 244 14.39 -27.08 12.76
N PHE A 245 13.44 -26.34 13.32
CA PHE A 245 12.44 -25.52 12.60
C PHE A 245 12.68 -24.02 12.82
N GLN A 246 13.87 -23.63 13.27
CA GLN A 246 14.21 -22.22 13.45
C GLN A 246 14.30 -21.53 12.10
N LEU A 247 13.64 -20.38 12.00
CA LEU A 247 13.73 -19.50 10.83
C LEU A 247 15.08 -18.79 10.82
N GLU A 248 15.68 -18.66 9.65
CA GLU A 248 16.90 -17.88 9.47
C GLU A 248 16.63 -16.38 9.64
N LYS A 249 17.64 -15.64 10.08
CA LYS A 249 17.51 -14.18 10.28
C LYS A 249 17.12 -13.42 9.01
N SER A 250 17.52 -13.92 7.86
CA SER A 250 17.18 -13.43 6.53
C SER A 250 15.69 -13.54 6.23
N GLN A 251 15.00 -14.54 6.78
CA GLN A 251 13.57 -14.77 6.61
C GLN A 251 12.68 -13.85 7.46
N PHE A 252 13.27 -13.08 8.37
CA PHE A 252 12.57 -12.06 9.12
C PHE A 252 12.64 -10.71 8.42
N VAL A 253 11.53 -9.96 8.48
CA VAL A 253 11.54 -8.57 8.06
C VAL A 253 12.48 -7.79 8.99
N ASN A 254 13.62 -7.38 8.48
CA ASN A 254 14.57 -6.58 9.25
C ASN A 254 14.03 -5.16 9.42
N ILE A 255 13.44 -4.90 10.58
CA ILE A 255 13.01 -3.56 10.98
C ILE A 255 14.18 -2.89 11.68
N PRO A 256 14.87 -1.93 11.04
CA PRO A 256 16.04 -1.30 11.63
C PRO A 256 15.66 -0.54 12.89
N GLU A 257 16.45 -0.71 13.94
CA GLU A 257 16.32 0.10 15.15
C GLU A 257 16.47 1.59 14.80
N GLY A 258 15.58 2.43 15.32
CA GLY A 258 15.58 3.85 15.01
C GLY A 258 15.08 4.16 13.60
N ILE A 259 13.93 3.63 13.20
CA ILE A 259 13.32 3.81 11.88
C ILE A 259 13.38 5.27 11.41
N PHE A 260 13.09 6.23 12.29
CA PHE A 260 13.08 7.65 11.95
C PHE A 260 14.46 8.30 11.87
N SER A 261 15.48 7.74 12.50
CA SER A 261 16.86 8.28 12.44
C SER A 261 17.57 7.94 11.12
N LYS A 262 17.05 6.96 10.38
CA LYS A 262 17.61 6.50 9.09
C LYS A 262 16.80 6.97 7.89
N VAL A 263 15.83 7.87 8.08
CA VAL A 263 15.03 8.43 6.98
C VAL A 263 15.95 9.19 6.03
N LYS A 264 15.92 8.79 4.76
CA LYS A 264 16.64 9.45 3.70
C LYS A 264 15.76 10.48 3.04
N PHE A 265 16.35 11.64 2.73
CA PHE A 265 15.69 12.76 2.07
C PHE A 265 16.15 12.88 0.62
N PRO A 266 15.38 13.53 -0.24
CA PRO A 266 15.75 13.67 -1.65
C PRO A 266 17.00 14.52 -1.84
N GLU A 267 17.86 14.09 -2.75
CA GLU A 267 19.08 14.79 -3.12
C GLU A 267 18.81 15.77 -4.26
N PHE A 268 18.46 17.02 -3.94
CA PHE A 268 18.05 18.04 -4.91
C PHE A 268 19.13 18.40 -5.94
N SER A 269 20.41 18.17 -5.64
CA SER A 269 21.50 18.45 -6.56
C SER A 269 21.44 17.63 -7.87
N ALA A 270 20.77 16.48 -7.84
CA ALA A 270 20.59 15.57 -8.96
C ALA A 270 19.47 16.00 -9.91
N LEU A 271 18.52 16.84 -9.48
CA LEU A 271 17.27 17.14 -10.20
C LEU A 271 17.48 17.63 -11.64
N TRP A 272 18.48 18.48 -11.87
CA TRP A 272 18.80 19.04 -13.18
C TRP A 272 19.93 18.30 -13.90
N LYS A 273 20.65 17.42 -13.21
CA LYS A 273 21.78 16.67 -13.76
C LYS A 273 21.36 15.34 -14.37
N ASN A 274 20.26 14.75 -13.91
CA ASN A 274 19.83 13.43 -14.33
C ASN A 274 18.43 13.48 -14.96
N SER A 275 18.37 13.31 -16.29
CA SER A 275 17.10 13.30 -17.04
C SER A 275 16.19 12.12 -16.69
N GLU A 276 16.75 11.01 -16.19
CA GLU A 276 15.99 9.82 -15.80
C GLU A 276 15.02 10.11 -14.64
N ILE A 277 15.31 11.13 -13.81
CA ILE A 277 14.40 11.58 -12.74
C ILE A 277 13.06 12.04 -13.35
N TRP A 278 13.10 12.80 -14.39
CA TRP A 278 11.92 13.32 -15.08
C TRP A 278 11.17 12.23 -15.81
N LYS A 279 11.88 11.34 -16.50
CA LYS A 279 11.30 10.17 -17.19
C LYS A 279 10.56 9.28 -16.20
N ASN A 280 11.21 8.87 -15.12
CA ASN A 280 10.60 8.06 -14.08
C ASN A 280 9.45 8.80 -13.37
N GLY A 281 9.58 10.10 -13.13
CA GLY A 281 8.51 10.94 -12.60
C GLY A 281 7.25 10.95 -13.47
N ILE A 282 7.40 11.04 -14.79
CA ILE A 282 6.27 10.97 -15.74
C ILE A 282 5.62 9.57 -15.72
N ILE A 283 6.42 8.51 -15.73
CA ILE A 283 5.92 7.13 -15.69
C ILE A 283 5.13 6.90 -14.39
N ILE A 284 5.70 7.28 -13.25
CA ILE A 284 5.03 7.15 -11.94
C ILE A 284 3.75 7.97 -11.92
N CYS A 285 3.78 9.23 -12.39
CA CYS A 285 2.60 10.09 -12.47
C CYS A 285 1.47 9.41 -13.27
N PHE A 286 1.78 8.91 -14.46
CA PHE A 286 0.79 8.29 -15.35
C PHE A 286 0.16 7.04 -14.71
N VAL A 287 0.98 6.10 -14.24
CA VAL A 287 0.51 4.83 -13.68
C VAL A 287 -0.21 5.05 -12.34
N ALA A 288 0.32 5.90 -11.47
CA ALA A 288 -0.33 6.23 -10.20
C ALA A 288 -1.68 6.94 -10.40
N SER A 289 -1.78 7.79 -11.42
CA SER A 289 -3.05 8.45 -11.76
C SER A 289 -4.09 7.45 -12.24
N LEU A 290 -3.70 6.52 -13.13
CA LEU A 290 -4.59 5.46 -13.60
C LEU A 290 -5.06 4.57 -12.44
N GLU A 291 -4.12 4.07 -11.63
CA GLU A 291 -4.44 3.22 -10.49
C GLU A 291 -5.40 3.91 -9.52
N THR A 292 -5.15 5.17 -9.21
CA THR A 292 -6.00 5.98 -8.34
C THR A 292 -7.42 6.16 -8.90
N LEU A 293 -7.53 6.62 -10.15
CA LEU A 293 -8.85 6.93 -10.74
C LEU A 293 -9.70 5.66 -10.90
N LEU A 294 -9.06 4.53 -11.24
CA LEU A 294 -9.74 3.26 -11.33
C LEU A 294 -10.18 2.72 -9.98
N SER A 295 -9.30 2.86 -8.98
CA SER A 295 -9.61 2.44 -7.61
C SER A 295 -10.77 3.25 -7.04
N THR A 296 -10.77 4.56 -7.23
CA THR A 296 -11.87 5.43 -6.75
C THR A 296 -13.17 5.14 -7.48
N GLU A 297 -13.16 4.92 -8.79
CA GLU A 297 -14.36 4.53 -9.54
C GLU A 297 -14.93 3.18 -9.07
N ALA A 298 -14.06 2.22 -8.77
CA ALA A 298 -14.49 0.93 -8.23
C ALA A 298 -15.11 1.07 -6.84
N ILE A 299 -14.55 1.93 -5.99
CA ILE A 299 -15.06 2.19 -4.65
C ILE A 299 -16.37 2.97 -4.67
N ASP A 300 -16.50 3.94 -5.56
CA ASP A 300 -17.77 4.68 -5.75
C ASP A 300 -18.93 3.73 -6.12
N LYS A 301 -18.65 2.63 -6.85
CA LYS A 301 -19.67 1.61 -7.20
C LYS A 301 -20.14 0.77 -6.01
N ILE A 302 -19.34 0.62 -4.99
CA ILE A 302 -19.69 -0.13 -3.76
C ILE A 302 -20.11 0.78 -2.61
N ASP A 303 -20.06 2.11 -2.80
CA ASP A 303 -20.50 3.06 -1.78
C ASP A 303 -22.01 2.95 -1.57
N PRO A 304 -22.49 2.60 -0.35
CA PRO A 304 -23.89 2.48 -0.04
C PRO A 304 -24.71 3.77 -0.26
N TYR A 305 -24.03 4.91 -0.32
CA TYR A 305 -24.65 6.23 -0.51
C TYR A 305 -24.56 6.73 -1.96
N ASN A 306 -24.01 5.93 -2.89
CA ASN A 306 -23.83 6.28 -4.31
C ASN A 306 -23.12 7.63 -4.52
N ARG A 307 -22.14 7.95 -3.67
CA ARG A 307 -21.36 9.18 -3.80
C ARG A 307 -20.31 9.01 -4.88
N ILE A 308 -20.15 10.02 -5.72
CA ILE A 308 -19.19 10.01 -6.82
C ILE A 308 -18.02 10.91 -6.46
N THR A 309 -16.81 10.38 -6.58
CA THR A 309 -15.57 11.09 -6.29
C THR A 309 -15.21 12.04 -7.45
N PRO A 310 -15.04 13.35 -7.22
CA PRO A 310 -14.56 14.28 -8.24
C PRO A 310 -13.11 13.98 -8.64
N GLN A 311 -12.92 13.40 -9.84
CA GLN A 311 -11.63 12.87 -10.31
C GLN A 311 -10.50 13.91 -10.28
N ASN A 312 -10.75 15.16 -10.72
CA ASN A 312 -9.73 16.21 -10.74
C ASN A 312 -9.26 16.58 -9.32
N ARG A 313 -10.19 16.59 -8.36
CA ARG A 313 -9.84 16.87 -6.97
C ARG A 313 -9.07 15.71 -6.34
N GLU A 314 -9.40 14.48 -6.72
CA GLU A 314 -8.65 13.31 -6.30
C GLU A 314 -7.21 13.36 -6.83
N MET A 315 -6.99 13.79 -8.09
CA MET A 315 -5.66 14.00 -8.62
C MET A 315 -4.86 15.04 -7.83
N ILE A 316 -5.47 16.15 -7.43
CA ILE A 316 -4.80 17.14 -6.57
C ILE A 316 -4.45 16.52 -5.21
N ALA A 317 -5.35 15.76 -4.62
CA ALA A 317 -5.12 15.11 -3.32
C ALA A 317 -3.96 14.12 -3.38
N GLN A 318 -3.99 13.22 -4.34
CA GLN A 318 -2.94 12.21 -4.54
C GLN A 318 -1.61 12.85 -4.94
N GLY A 319 -1.64 13.85 -5.81
CA GLY A 319 -0.45 14.61 -6.20
C GLY A 319 0.20 15.32 -5.02
N THR A 320 -0.59 15.93 -4.14
CA THR A 320 -0.08 16.54 -2.91
C THR A 320 0.52 15.47 -1.98
N GLY A 321 -0.14 14.32 -1.86
CA GLY A 321 0.39 13.16 -1.12
C GLY A 321 1.72 12.67 -1.70
N ASN A 322 1.82 12.50 -3.01
CA ASN A 322 3.03 12.05 -3.69
C ASN A 322 4.17 13.06 -3.57
N PHE A 323 3.88 14.34 -3.73
CA PHE A 323 4.88 15.39 -3.53
C PHE A 323 5.47 15.36 -2.13
N LEU A 324 4.63 15.30 -1.10
CA LEU A 324 5.08 15.23 0.29
C LEU A 324 5.76 13.89 0.62
N SER A 325 5.27 12.79 0.04
CA SER A 325 5.89 11.47 0.21
C SER A 325 7.32 11.46 -0.33
N GLY A 326 7.53 11.97 -1.53
CA GLY A 326 8.88 12.10 -2.10
C GLY A 326 9.79 13.00 -1.28
N LEU A 327 9.28 14.08 -0.71
CA LEU A 327 10.07 14.99 0.15
C LEU A 327 10.43 14.36 1.50
N LEU A 328 9.57 13.51 2.06
CA LEU A 328 9.72 12.92 3.38
C LEU A 328 10.30 11.49 3.38
N GLY A 329 10.74 11.00 2.22
CA GLY A 329 11.37 9.68 2.11
C GLY A 329 10.37 8.53 1.95
N GLY A 330 9.16 8.79 1.48
CA GLY A 330 8.12 7.79 1.26
C GLY A 330 8.03 7.30 -0.18
N LEU A 331 7.33 6.17 -0.36
CA LEU A 331 6.97 5.60 -1.66
C LEU A 331 5.83 6.38 -2.34
N PRO A 332 5.61 6.18 -3.65
CA PRO A 332 4.44 6.74 -4.33
C PRO A 332 3.14 6.22 -3.71
N ILE A 333 2.17 7.13 -3.62
CA ILE A 333 0.85 6.90 -3.01
C ILE A 333 -0.20 6.86 -4.10
N THR A 334 -1.13 5.90 -3.98
CA THR A 334 -2.36 5.84 -4.78
C THR A 334 -3.56 5.52 -3.90
N ALA A 335 -4.76 5.68 -4.42
CA ALA A 335 -5.93 5.05 -3.84
C ALA A 335 -5.84 3.53 -4.05
N VAL A 336 -5.99 2.74 -2.98
CA VAL A 336 -5.78 1.29 -3.01
C VAL A 336 -7.10 0.55 -2.84
N ILE A 337 -7.51 -0.19 -3.87
CA ILE A 337 -8.77 -0.95 -3.90
C ILE A 337 -8.92 -1.88 -2.69
N VAL A 338 -7.91 -2.68 -2.38
CA VAL A 338 -7.97 -3.70 -1.31
C VAL A 338 -8.24 -3.07 0.06
N ARG A 339 -7.53 -1.99 0.39
CA ARG A 339 -7.72 -1.27 1.65
C ARG A 339 -9.07 -0.57 1.70
N SER A 340 -9.48 0.03 0.59
CA SER A 340 -10.73 0.75 0.48
C SER A 340 -11.95 -0.20 0.56
N SER A 341 -11.85 -1.39 -0.03
CA SER A 341 -12.88 -2.43 0.10
C SER A 341 -12.98 -2.93 1.54
N ALA A 342 -11.83 -3.20 2.20
CA ALA A 342 -11.80 -3.56 3.61
C ALA A 342 -12.41 -2.47 4.51
N ASN A 343 -12.17 -1.20 4.18
CA ASN A 343 -12.76 -0.05 4.85
C ASN A 343 -14.30 -0.03 4.71
N ALA A 344 -14.79 -0.22 3.49
CA ALA A 344 -16.22 -0.28 3.20
C ALA A 344 -16.89 -1.49 3.88
N GLU A 345 -16.28 -2.68 3.81
CA GLU A 345 -16.77 -3.90 4.47
C GLU A 345 -16.79 -3.79 5.99
N ALA A 346 -15.83 -3.07 6.59
CA ALA A 346 -15.80 -2.78 8.02
C ALA A 346 -16.88 -1.81 8.47
N GLY A 347 -17.66 -1.26 7.51
CA GLY A 347 -18.79 -0.38 7.76
C GLY A 347 -18.43 1.10 7.83
N ALA A 348 -17.31 1.52 7.24
CA ALA A 348 -16.95 2.92 7.10
C ALA A 348 -18.05 3.70 6.37
N ARG A 349 -18.24 4.93 6.78
CA ARG A 349 -19.24 5.84 6.20
C ARG A 349 -18.65 7.13 5.68
N THR A 350 -17.52 7.54 6.23
CA THR A 350 -16.84 8.77 5.84
C THR A 350 -15.32 8.57 5.75
N LYS A 351 -14.64 9.53 5.15
CA LYS A 351 -13.18 9.57 5.04
C LYS A 351 -12.45 9.65 6.40
N PHE A 352 -13.19 9.85 7.48
CA PHE A 352 -12.63 9.85 8.83
C PHE A 352 -12.02 8.48 9.19
N SER A 353 -12.56 7.38 8.65
CA SER A 353 -12.03 6.03 8.82
C SER A 353 -10.61 5.83 8.26
N SER A 354 -10.25 6.56 7.21
CA SER A 354 -8.88 6.52 6.64
C SER A 354 -7.93 7.51 7.32
N PHE A 355 -8.47 8.52 7.99
CA PHE A 355 -7.69 9.54 8.70
C PHE A 355 -7.25 9.10 10.11
N THR A 356 -8.05 8.29 10.81
CA THR A 356 -7.78 7.81 12.18
C THR A 356 -6.99 6.52 12.21
#